data_a0e02efd3521929995fbdbcd65000e07
#
_entry.id   a0e02efd3521929995fbdbcd65000e07
#
_cell.length_a   1.000
_cell.length_b   1.000
_cell.length_c   1.000
_cell.angle_alpha   90.00
_cell.angle_beta   90.00
_cell.angle_gamma   90.00
#
_symmetry.space_group_name_H-M   'P 1'
#
loop_
_entity.id
_entity.type
_entity.pdbx_description
1 polymer ?
#
loop_
_entity_poly.entity_id
_entity_poly.type
_entity_poly.pdbx_seq_one_letter_code
_entity_poly.pdbx_strand_id
1 'polypeptide(L)'
;MVNIVWFQFDLRINDHLPLFDASSAGSIIPLYIYDEKIWEKNERSNRHRKFLFESLVDLDNELKKYQISLYVKIGEPLNIFHDLLSKYGKFSVYFHHETNTNYHRLKVEQIKKWFHNNSIEFHEYQKNAVVAGLKSRNIWSQKWKEIIKNESVSQPKQIKGDYLNDNQIVRLEETFEKEGDFQKGGRSEGLSNLNEFLNSRSRTYQFDISKPQKSVFSSSRLSPYLSFGCLSLREINQNLEKRISQVEDKFWRKSLYTFGNRLKWHCHFIQKLEDEPLIESKNLHPAYDNIRKPEDLNVDTFNSWKEGFTGFPMIDACMRSLIKTGWINFRMRALLMSFHSYNLFNHWKPAADYLATLFLDYEPGIHFSQCQMQSGTTGINTLRVYSPIKQSMDQDPSGEFIKKWVPELKDVSINDIHTPWLSQKKEKYINPIVDEKGSRKRALYEIAQIRKYNDFKKTSKKIYDKHGSRNNTQDQRRRQKEMKLPKSEQLTLF
;
A
#
# COMPACT_ATOMS: atom_id res chain seq x y z
N MET A 1 -19.13 -33.85 1.95
CA MET A 1 -17.72 -33.42 1.86
C MET A 1 -17.66 -32.03 2.47
N VAL A 2 -16.64 -31.74 3.29
CA VAL A 2 -16.46 -30.42 3.93
C VAL A 2 -15.72 -29.51 2.94
N ASN A 3 -16.11 -28.24 2.86
CA ASN A 3 -15.46 -27.21 2.06
C ASN A 3 -14.70 -26.25 2.99
N ILE A 4 -13.43 -26.03 2.76
CA ILE A 4 -12.62 -25.10 3.52
C ILE A 4 -12.59 -23.77 2.77
N VAL A 5 -13.03 -22.70 3.40
CA VAL A 5 -12.84 -21.34 2.90
C VAL A 5 -11.60 -20.77 3.56
N TRP A 6 -10.50 -20.72 2.82
CA TRP A 6 -9.23 -20.25 3.34
C TRP A 6 -9.09 -18.75 3.16
N PHE A 7 -9.40 -18.00 4.22
CA PHE A 7 -9.22 -16.56 4.29
C PHE A 7 -7.73 -16.19 4.42
N GLN A 8 -7.32 -15.14 3.73
CA GLN A 8 -5.96 -14.60 3.79
C GLN A 8 -6.02 -13.08 4.03
N PHE A 9 -5.87 -12.25 3.00
CA PHE A 9 -6.05 -10.79 3.04
C PHE A 9 -7.38 -10.39 2.37
N ASP A 10 -8.45 -11.07 2.72
CA ASP A 10 -9.81 -10.92 2.17
C ASP A 10 -10.88 -11.04 3.26
N LEU A 11 -10.62 -10.41 4.42
CA LEU A 11 -11.33 -10.55 5.68
C LEU A 11 -12.72 -9.92 5.65
N ARG A 12 -13.64 -10.50 4.87
CA ARG A 12 -15.02 -10.07 4.70
C ARG A 12 -15.91 -11.21 4.23
N ILE A 13 -17.23 -11.05 4.40
CA ILE A 13 -18.24 -11.99 3.85
C ILE A 13 -18.96 -11.42 2.62
N ASN A 14 -18.90 -10.10 2.39
CA ASN A 14 -19.49 -9.44 1.23
C ASN A 14 -18.52 -9.46 0.04
N ASP A 15 -19.07 -9.60 -1.16
CA ASP A 15 -18.25 -9.64 -2.39
C ASP A 15 -17.09 -10.64 -2.28
N HIS A 16 -17.42 -11.85 -1.74
CA HIS A 16 -16.47 -12.91 -1.45
C HIS A 16 -16.88 -14.20 -2.15
N LEU A 17 -16.45 -14.35 -3.41
CA LEU A 17 -16.84 -15.47 -4.26
C LEU A 17 -16.44 -16.85 -3.69
N PRO A 18 -15.24 -17.06 -3.11
CA PRO A 18 -14.88 -18.32 -2.46
C PRO A 18 -15.89 -18.75 -1.38
N LEU A 19 -16.33 -17.81 -0.53
CA LEU A 19 -17.32 -18.10 0.51
C LEU A 19 -18.68 -18.44 -0.09
N PHE A 20 -19.12 -17.70 -1.10
CA PHE A 20 -20.40 -17.91 -1.76
C PHE A 20 -20.48 -19.30 -2.43
N ASP A 21 -19.48 -19.66 -3.22
CA ASP A 21 -19.44 -20.93 -3.94
C ASP A 21 -19.27 -22.11 -2.99
N ALA A 22 -18.37 -22.02 -2.00
CA ALA A 22 -18.19 -23.05 -0.98
C ALA A 22 -19.47 -23.31 -0.18
N SER A 23 -20.20 -22.23 0.21
CA SER A 23 -21.48 -22.34 0.94
C SER A 23 -22.59 -22.96 0.10
N SER A 24 -22.56 -22.73 -1.23
CA SER A 24 -23.51 -23.32 -2.17
C SER A 24 -23.21 -24.79 -2.41
N ALA A 25 -21.93 -25.19 -2.33
CA ALA A 25 -21.50 -26.58 -2.52
C ALA A 25 -21.72 -27.48 -1.29
N GLY A 26 -21.86 -26.90 -0.09
CA GLY A 26 -22.12 -27.70 1.13
C GLY A 26 -21.73 -27.04 2.44
N SER A 27 -21.44 -27.87 3.44
CA SER A 27 -20.96 -27.40 4.75
C SER A 27 -19.54 -26.83 4.65
N ILE A 28 -19.28 -25.72 5.35
CA ILE A 28 -17.98 -25.04 5.27
C ILE A 28 -17.25 -24.99 6.61
N ILE A 29 -15.93 -24.87 6.52
CA ILE A 29 -15.04 -24.45 7.60
C ILE A 29 -14.39 -23.12 7.15
N PRO A 30 -14.78 -21.98 7.71
CA PRO A 30 -14.07 -20.72 7.45
C PRO A 30 -12.76 -20.74 8.23
N LEU A 31 -11.63 -20.83 7.53
CA LEU A 31 -10.29 -21.01 8.08
C LEU A 31 -9.44 -19.77 7.86
N TYR A 32 -8.79 -19.29 8.91
CA TYR A 32 -7.66 -18.37 8.83
C TYR A 32 -6.42 -19.03 9.44
N ILE A 33 -5.29 -18.99 8.72
CA ILE A 33 -4.01 -19.50 9.21
C ILE A 33 -3.07 -18.34 9.46
N TYR A 34 -2.68 -18.16 10.73
CA TYR A 34 -1.64 -17.22 11.12
C TYR A 34 -0.28 -17.93 10.99
N ASP A 35 0.38 -17.73 9.86
CA ASP A 35 1.75 -18.23 9.63
C ASP A 35 2.75 -17.27 10.29
N GLU A 36 3.28 -17.64 11.45
CA GLU A 36 4.24 -16.85 12.22
C GLU A 36 5.41 -16.39 11.36
N LYS A 37 5.91 -17.22 10.45
CA LYS A 37 7.03 -16.91 9.57
C LYS A 37 6.71 -15.77 8.58
N ILE A 38 5.45 -15.56 8.21
CA ILE A 38 5.01 -14.41 7.41
C ILE A 38 4.95 -13.16 8.28
N TRP A 39 4.46 -13.30 9.53
CA TRP A 39 4.22 -12.18 10.43
C TRP A 39 5.45 -11.73 11.22
N GLU A 40 6.48 -12.56 11.32
CA GLU A 40 7.78 -12.24 11.92
C GLU A 40 8.75 -11.56 10.95
N LYS A 41 8.42 -11.52 9.66
CA LYS A 41 9.26 -10.85 8.67
C LYS A 41 9.32 -9.35 8.89
N ASN A 42 10.41 -8.76 8.41
CA ASN A 42 10.76 -7.35 8.60
C ASN A 42 9.74 -6.35 8.05
N GLU A 43 8.76 -6.78 7.24
CA GLU A 43 7.72 -5.91 6.67
C GLU A 43 6.46 -5.81 7.56
N ARG A 44 6.37 -6.59 8.62
CA ARG A 44 5.20 -6.61 9.51
C ARG A 44 5.58 -6.23 10.95
N SER A 45 4.68 -5.56 11.64
CA SER A 45 4.92 -5.06 13.00
C SER A 45 3.68 -5.22 13.88
N ASN A 46 3.78 -4.88 15.17
CA ASN A 46 2.69 -4.96 16.14
C ASN A 46 1.40 -4.29 15.65
N ARG A 47 1.47 -3.12 14.99
CA ARG A 47 0.30 -2.42 14.46
C ARG A 47 -0.47 -3.21 13.42
N HIS A 48 0.23 -3.98 12.58
CA HIS A 48 -0.40 -4.85 11.60
C HIS A 48 -1.06 -6.06 12.26
N ARG A 49 -0.42 -6.65 13.29
CA ARG A 49 -0.96 -7.78 14.04
C ARG A 49 -2.23 -7.37 14.80
N LYS A 50 -2.20 -6.20 15.45
CA LYS A 50 -3.38 -5.63 16.10
C LYS A 50 -4.53 -5.39 15.13
N PHE A 51 -4.26 -4.77 13.97
CA PHE A 51 -5.28 -4.54 12.95
C PHE A 51 -5.84 -5.84 12.38
N LEU A 52 -4.97 -6.85 12.19
CA LEU A 52 -5.39 -8.19 11.78
C LEU A 52 -6.33 -8.80 12.83
N PHE A 53 -5.92 -8.82 14.09
CA PHE A 53 -6.73 -9.39 15.19
C PHE A 53 -8.12 -8.75 15.25
N GLU A 54 -8.19 -7.42 15.25
CA GLU A 54 -9.45 -6.68 15.25
C GLU A 54 -10.31 -7.04 14.01
N SER A 55 -9.67 -7.24 12.85
CA SER A 55 -10.38 -7.62 11.63
C SER A 55 -10.88 -9.07 11.66
N LEU A 56 -10.15 -9.99 12.27
CA LEU A 56 -10.58 -11.38 12.45
C LEU A 56 -11.73 -11.47 13.46
N VAL A 57 -11.69 -10.70 14.54
CA VAL A 57 -12.80 -10.62 15.51
C VAL A 57 -14.07 -10.09 14.85
N ASP A 58 -13.96 -9.05 14.03
CA ASP A 58 -15.10 -8.49 13.29
C ASP A 58 -15.65 -9.49 12.27
N LEU A 59 -14.80 -10.20 11.54
CA LEU A 59 -15.19 -11.27 10.61
C LEU A 59 -15.88 -12.43 11.34
N ASP A 60 -15.37 -12.86 12.49
CA ASP A 60 -15.97 -13.89 13.32
C ASP A 60 -17.38 -13.49 13.81
N ASN A 61 -17.54 -12.23 14.21
CA ASN A 61 -18.86 -11.68 14.59
C ASN A 61 -19.84 -11.66 13.41
N GLU A 62 -19.38 -11.39 12.19
CA GLU A 62 -20.22 -11.49 10.99
C GLU A 62 -20.62 -12.96 10.69
N LEU A 63 -19.70 -13.91 10.83
CA LEU A 63 -19.97 -15.34 10.63
C LEU A 63 -20.89 -15.92 11.70
N LYS A 64 -20.80 -15.44 12.94
CA LYS A 64 -21.72 -15.84 14.03
C LYS A 64 -23.19 -15.53 13.76
N LYS A 65 -23.50 -14.55 12.92
CA LYS A 65 -24.88 -14.30 12.46
C LYS A 65 -25.46 -15.48 11.67
N TYR A 66 -24.59 -16.32 11.11
CA TYR A 66 -24.94 -17.58 10.44
C TYR A 66 -24.78 -18.83 11.34
N GLN A 67 -24.56 -18.63 12.64
CA GLN A 67 -24.34 -19.70 13.62
C GLN A 67 -23.06 -20.53 13.35
N ILE A 68 -22.06 -19.93 12.71
CA ILE A 68 -20.73 -20.51 12.50
C ILE A 68 -19.67 -19.56 13.05
N SER A 69 -18.48 -20.07 13.33
CA SER A 69 -17.34 -19.26 13.79
C SER A 69 -16.15 -19.40 12.86
N LEU A 70 -15.33 -18.33 12.79
CA LEU A 70 -14.06 -18.38 12.11
C LEU A 70 -13.11 -19.32 12.85
N TYR A 71 -12.53 -20.26 12.13
CA TYR A 71 -11.54 -21.17 12.67
C TYR A 71 -10.13 -20.61 12.44
N VAL A 72 -9.51 -20.11 13.50
CA VAL A 72 -8.17 -19.53 13.45
C VAL A 72 -7.16 -20.54 13.97
N LYS A 73 -6.11 -20.79 13.17
CA LYS A 73 -4.97 -21.64 13.54
C LYS A 73 -3.66 -20.85 13.45
N ILE A 74 -2.76 -21.11 14.39
CA ILE A 74 -1.41 -20.56 14.43
C ILE A 74 -0.44 -21.67 14.04
N GLY A 75 0.43 -21.42 13.06
CA GLY A 75 1.50 -22.33 12.67
C GLY A 75 1.70 -22.45 11.15
N GLU A 76 2.46 -23.45 10.77
CA GLU A 76 2.81 -23.75 9.38
C GLU A 76 1.58 -24.26 8.59
N PRO A 77 1.19 -23.58 7.49
CA PRO A 77 -0.04 -23.93 6.76
C PRO A 77 -0.09 -25.37 6.26
N LEU A 78 1.01 -25.94 5.79
CA LEU A 78 1.04 -27.34 5.33
C LEU A 78 0.70 -28.32 6.45
N ASN A 79 1.21 -28.09 7.66
CA ASN A 79 0.92 -28.96 8.80
C ASN A 79 -0.58 -28.87 9.18
N ILE A 80 -1.14 -27.66 9.15
CA ILE A 80 -2.56 -27.43 9.46
C ILE A 80 -3.46 -28.15 8.43
N PHE A 81 -3.14 -28.04 7.13
CA PHE A 81 -3.88 -28.78 6.10
C PHE A 81 -3.71 -30.28 6.20
N HIS A 82 -2.54 -30.77 6.62
CA HIS A 82 -2.32 -32.19 6.91
C HIS A 82 -3.19 -32.69 8.07
N ASP A 83 -3.28 -31.93 9.16
CA ASP A 83 -4.13 -32.25 10.31
C ASP A 83 -5.62 -32.25 9.92
N LEU A 84 -6.04 -31.29 9.09
CA LEU A 84 -7.40 -31.24 8.55
C LEU A 84 -7.69 -32.45 7.66
N LEU A 85 -6.73 -32.88 6.83
CA LEU A 85 -6.87 -34.10 6.00
C LEU A 85 -7.00 -35.35 6.87
N SER A 86 -6.21 -35.47 7.93
CA SER A 86 -6.28 -36.59 8.87
C SER A 86 -7.60 -36.63 9.63
N LYS A 87 -8.17 -35.45 9.96
CA LYS A 87 -9.40 -35.31 10.74
C LYS A 87 -10.66 -35.51 9.90
N TYR A 88 -10.74 -34.91 8.72
CA TYR A 88 -11.95 -34.86 7.89
C TYR A 88 -11.92 -35.78 6.68
N GLY A 89 -10.78 -36.39 6.37
CA GLY A 89 -10.56 -37.08 5.10
C GLY A 89 -10.55 -36.08 3.94
N LYS A 90 -11.25 -36.40 2.84
CA LYS A 90 -11.29 -35.53 1.65
C LYS A 90 -12.13 -34.26 1.92
N PHE A 91 -11.57 -33.12 1.50
CA PHE A 91 -12.23 -31.82 1.50
C PHE A 91 -11.88 -31.05 0.22
N SER A 92 -12.59 -29.96 -0.07
CA SER A 92 -12.25 -28.98 -1.12
C SER A 92 -11.85 -27.66 -0.49
N VAL A 93 -10.94 -26.90 -1.13
CA VAL A 93 -10.46 -25.61 -0.63
C VAL A 93 -10.84 -24.47 -1.58
N TYR A 94 -11.40 -23.40 -1.04
CA TYR A 94 -11.83 -22.21 -1.79
C TYR A 94 -11.11 -20.99 -1.24
N PHE A 95 -10.40 -20.23 -2.09
CA PHE A 95 -9.62 -19.07 -1.67
C PHE A 95 -9.40 -18.07 -2.79
N HIS A 96 -9.07 -16.82 -2.44
CA HIS A 96 -8.66 -15.83 -3.42
C HIS A 96 -7.16 -15.94 -3.76
N HIS A 97 -6.83 -15.70 -5.02
CA HIS A 97 -5.46 -15.46 -5.46
C HIS A 97 -4.89 -14.21 -4.79
N GLU A 98 -3.73 -14.34 -4.13
CA GLU A 98 -3.07 -13.23 -3.46
C GLU A 98 -1.80 -12.79 -4.18
N THR A 99 -1.79 -11.55 -4.68
CA THR A 99 -0.55 -10.91 -5.12
C THR A 99 0.16 -10.33 -3.91
N ASN A 100 1.19 -11.01 -3.43
CA ASN A 100 1.90 -10.66 -2.21
C ASN A 100 3.42 -10.79 -2.41
N THR A 101 4.21 -10.73 -1.34
CA THR A 101 5.66 -10.94 -1.40
C THR A 101 6.02 -12.29 -2.03
N ASN A 102 7.21 -12.39 -2.58
CA ASN A 102 7.66 -13.62 -3.22
C ASN A 102 7.68 -14.80 -2.23
N TYR A 103 7.96 -14.54 -0.95
CA TYR A 103 7.88 -15.56 0.08
C TYR A 103 6.47 -16.12 0.23
N HIS A 104 5.46 -15.25 0.35
CA HIS A 104 4.06 -15.66 0.45
C HIS A 104 3.62 -16.44 -0.81
N ARG A 105 3.97 -15.94 -1.99
CA ARG A 105 3.67 -16.60 -3.27
C ARG A 105 4.25 -18.01 -3.35
N LEU A 106 5.53 -18.19 -3.00
CA LEU A 106 6.18 -19.50 -3.02
C LEU A 106 5.53 -20.47 -2.01
N LYS A 107 5.10 -19.95 -0.85
CA LYS A 107 4.38 -20.75 0.15
C LYS A 107 3.04 -21.25 -0.39
N VAL A 108 2.24 -20.38 -0.99
CA VAL A 108 0.95 -20.76 -1.61
C VAL A 108 1.16 -21.79 -2.73
N GLU A 109 2.18 -21.62 -3.57
CA GLU A 109 2.50 -22.61 -4.61
C GLU A 109 2.92 -23.97 -4.05
N GLN A 110 3.63 -24.02 -2.92
CA GLN A 110 3.93 -25.27 -2.21
C GLN A 110 2.66 -25.94 -1.70
N ILE A 111 1.73 -25.17 -1.14
CA ILE A 111 0.44 -25.68 -0.65
C ILE A 111 -0.40 -26.23 -1.81
N LYS A 112 -0.48 -25.53 -2.93
CA LYS A 112 -1.20 -25.98 -4.14
C LYS A 112 -0.63 -27.29 -4.69
N LYS A 113 0.69 -27.44 -4.72
CA LYS A 113 1.36 -28.72 -5.08
C LYS A 113 1.00 -29.84 -4.11
N TRP A 114 0.95 -29.53 -2.82
CA TRP A 114 0.55 -30.51 -1.81
C TRP A 114 -0.93 -30.91 -1.97
N PHE A 115 -1.84 -29.98 -2.25
CA PHE A 115 -3.24 -30.28 -2.56
C PHE A 115 -3.33 -31.27 -3.74
N HIS A 116 -2.62 -30.97 -4.83
CA HIS A 116 -2.60 -31.84 -6.01
C HIS A 116 -2.12 -33.25 -5.67
N ASN A 117 -1.02 -33.38 -4.93
CA ASN A 117 -0.43 -34.66 -4.57
C ASN A 117 -1.33 -35.52 -3.64
N ASN A 118 -2.19 -34.89 -2.87
CA ASN A 118 -3.14 -35.54 -1.98
C ASN A 118 -4.57 -35.63 -2.54
N SER A 119 -4.74 -35.35 -3.83
CA SER A 119 -6.05 -35.35 -4.51
C SER A 119 -7.10 -34.49 -3.81
N ILE A 120 -6.68 -33.33 -3.27
CA ILE A 120 -7.53 -32.30 -2.69
C ILE A 120 -7.90 -31.32 -3.80
N GLU A 121 -9.19 -31.17 -4.05
CA GLU A 121 -9.70 -30.20 -5.00
C GLU A 121 -9.57 -28.79 -4.42
N PHE A 122 -9.13 -27.83 -5.23
CA PHE A 122 -9.08 -26.44 -4.82
C PHE A 122 -9.56 -25.49 -5.91
N HIS A 123 -10.20 -24.40 -5.48
CA HIS A 123 -10.76 -23.36 -6.32
C HIS A 123 -10.12 -22.02 -5.95
N GLU A 124 -9.33 -21.49 -6.88
CA GLU A 124 -8.63 -20.22 -6.72
C GLU A 124 -9.37 -19.13 -7.51
N TYR A 125 -9.76 -18.05 -6.83
CA TYR A 125 -10.56 -16.97 -7.39
C TYR A 125 -9.77 -15.67 -7.49
N GLN A 126 -10.07 -14.87 -8.50
CA GLN A 126 -9.44 -13.58 -8.67
C GLN A 126 -9.85 -12.62 -7.55
N LYS A 127 -8.86 -11.99 -6.90
CA LYS A 127 -9.06 -10.91 -5.94
C LYS A 127 -8.89 -9.55 -6.61
N ASN A 128 -9.79 -8.60 -6.31
CA ASN A 128 -9.77 -7.26 -6.89
C ASN A 128 -9.74 -7.29 -8.44
N ALA A 129 -9.24 -6.22 -9.06
CA ALA A 129 -9.05 -6.18 -10.52
C ALA A 129 -7.56 -6.32 -10.91
N VAL A 130 -6.89 -7.29 -10.26
CA VAL A 130 -5.55 -7.76 -10.61
C VAL A 130 -5.71 -9.07 -11.37
N VAL A 131 -5.08 -9.18 -12.52
CA VAL A 131 -5.26 -10.32 -13.44
C VAL A 131 -4.00 -11.16 -13.47
N ALA A 132 -4.04 -12.35 -12.90
CA ALA A 132 -2.95 -13.30 -12.96
C ALA A 132 -2.72 -13.77 -14.41
N GLY A 133 -1.46 -13.90 -14.82
CA GLY A 133 -1.10 -14.33 -16.17
C GLY A 133 -1.52 -13.36 -17.28
N LEU A 134 -1.57 -12.07 -17.01
CA LEU A 134 -1.96 -11.04 -17.99
C LEU A 134 -1.02 -11.04 -19.19
N LYS A 135 -1.53 -11.45 -20.37
CA LYS A 135 -0.74 -11.55 -21.61
C LYS A 135 -0.26 -10.20 -22.17
N SER A 136 -1.02 -9.13 -21.95
CA SER A 136 -0.70 -7.79 -22.43
C SER A 136 -1.22 -6.69 -21.53
N ARG A 137 -0.36 -5.75 -21.19
CA ARG A 137 -0.74 -4.58 -20.40
C ARG A 137 -1.77 -3.67 -21.11
N ASN A 138 -1.86 -3.75 -22.43
CA ASN A 138 -2.78 -2.92 -23.22
C ASN A 138 -4.25 -3.17 -22.88
N ILE A 139 -4.62 -4.42 -22.57
CA ILE A 139 -6.01 -4.81 -22.25
C ILE A 139 -6.36 -4.62 -20.76
N TRP A 140 -5.38 -4.40 -19.89
CA TRP A 140 -5.63 -4.34 -18.44
C TRP A 140 -6.67 -3.27 -18.04
N SER A 141 -6.60 -2.09 -18.63
CA SER A 141 -7.52 -1.00 -18.31
C SER A 141 -8.97 -1.31 -18.66
N GLN A 142 -9.19 -2.07 -19.73
CA GLN A 142 -10.50 -2.57 -20.13
C GLN A 142 -10.98 -3.64 -19.14
N LYS A 143 -10.15 -4.66 -18.88
CA LYS A 143 -10.45 -5.71 -17.89
C LYS A 143 -10.76 -5.14 -16.51
N TRP A 144 -9.99 -4.14 -16.07
CA TRP A 144 -10.27 -3.45 -14.81
C TRP A 144 -11.68 -2.86 -14.78
N LYS A 145 -12.10 -2.18 -15.84
CA LYS A 145 -13.44 -1.60 -15.95
C LYS A 145 -14.54 -2.68 -15.95
N GLU A 146 -14.34 -3.77 -16.67
CA GLU A 146 -15.27 -4.90 -16.72
C GLU A 146 -15.45 -5.51 -15.33
N ILE A 147 -14.36 -5.85 -14.64
CA ILE A 147 -14.39 -6.47 -13.32
C ILE A 147 -15.06 -5.55 -12.27
N ILE A 148 -14.76 -4.25 -12.29
CA ILE A 148 -15.29 -3.30 -11.29
C ILE A 148 -16.78 -2.97 -11.54
N LYS A 149 -17.24 -3.06 -12.80
CA LYS A 149 -18.66 -2.84 -13.14
C LYS A 149 -19.56 -4.03 -12.85
N ASN A 150 -19.01 -5.25 -12.78
CA ASN A 150 -19.80 -6.42 -12.42
C ASN A 150 -20.45 -6.22 -11.04
N GLU A 151 -21.63 -6.75 -10.86
CA GLU A 151 -22.30 -6.75 -9.57
C GLU A 151 -21.42 -7.42 -8.50
N SER A 152 -21.44 -6.85 -7.30
CA SER A 152 -20.78 -7.48 -6.15
C SER A 152 -21.49 -8.79 -5.81
N VAL A 153 -20.72 -9.80 -5.42
CA VAL A 153 -21.25 -11.09 -4.98
C VAL A 153 -22.04 -10.88 -3.69
N SER A 154 -23.30 -11.28 -3.71
CA SER A 154 -24.16 -11.23 -2.52
C SER A 154 -23.63 -12.12 -1.41
N GLN A 155 -23.94 -11.76 -0.17
CA GLN A 155 -23.72 -12.68 0.95
C GLN A 155 -24.54 -13.96 0.74
N PRO A 156 -24.02 -15.13 1.12
CA PRO A 156 -24.81 -16.36 1.15
C PRO A 156 -26.06 -16.15 2.01
N LYS A 157 -27.24 -16.61 1.54
CA LYS A 157 -28.48 -16.52 2.31
C LYS A 157 -28.44 -17.39 3.56
N GLN A 158 -27.72 -18.50 3.49
CA GLN A 158 -27.54 -19.46 4.56
C GLN A 158 -26.14 -20.04 4.46
N ILE A 159 -25.49 -20.23 5.58
CA ILE A 159 -24.20 -20.93 5.65
C ILE A 159 -24.38 -22.10 6.61
N LYS A 160 -24.04 -23.30 6.14
CA LYS A 160 -23.95 -24.48 7.00
C LYS A 160 -22.47 -24.68 7.33
N GLY A 161 -22.13 -24.86 8.58
CA GLY A 161 -20.75 -25.04 8.99
C GLY A 161 -20.62 -26.03 10.14
N ASP A 162 -19.43 -26.57 10.28
CA ASP A 162 -19.07 -27.40 11.43
C ASP A 162 -18.48 -26.51 12.52
N TYR A 163 -18.92 -26.76 13.76
CA TYR A 163 -18.37 -26.06 14.92
C TYR A 163 -17.06 -26.71 15.35
N LEU A 164 -16.00 -25.91 15.43
CA LEU A 164 -14.67 -26.38 15.85
C LEU A 164 -14.31 -25.77 17.21
N ASN A 165 -14.06 -26.64 18.19
CA ASN A 165 -13.77 -26.23 19.57
C ASN A 165 -12.35 -25.67 19.79
N ASP A 166 -11.44 -25.79 18.81
CA ASP A 166 -10.03 -25.40 18.94
C ASP A 166 -9.74 -24.14 18.14
N ASN A 167 -10.39 -23.04 18.48
CA ASN A 167 -10.17 -21.74 17.88
C ASN A 167 -9.09 -20.97 18.65
N GLN A 168 -8.02 -20.55 17.95
CA GLN A 168 -6.86 -19.90 18.52
C GLN A 168 -6.89 -18.35 18.37
N ILE A 169 -8.02 -17.77 18.02
CA ILE A 169 -8.12 -16.32 17.79
C ILE A 169 -7.67 -15.52 19.02
N VAL A 170 -7.98 -15.98 20.23
CA VAL A 170 -7.60 -15.31 21.48
C VAL A 170 -6.08 -15.29 21.66
N ARG A 171 -5.37 -16.34 21.23
CA ARG A 171 -3.91 -16.41 21.30
C ARG A 171 -3.20 -15.35 20.43
N LEU A 172 -3.87 -14.87 19.37
CA LEU A 172 -3.30 -13.79 18.56
C LEU A 172 -3.19 -12.49 19.35
N GLU A 173 -4.04 -12.26 20.36
CA GLU A 173 -3.97 -11.08 21.21
C GLU A 173 -2.65 -11.00 21.99
N GLU A 174 -2.02 -12.14 22.27
CA GLU A 174 -0.73 -12.25 22.96
C GLU A 174 0.45 -11.92 22.03
N THR A 175 0.25 -11.88 20.72
CA THR A 175 1.33 -11.67 19.74
C THR A 175 1.67 -10.20 19.47
N PHE A 176 0.95 -9.24 20.07
CA PHE A 176 1.17 -7.81 19.86
C PHE A 176 0.93 -7.00 21.13
N GLU A 177 1.59 -5.84 21.22
CA GLU A 177 1.35 -4.86 22.27
C GLU A 177 0.06 -4.07 21.95
N LYS A 178 -0.76 -3.83 23.01
CA LYS A 178 -2.04 -3.11 22.87
C LYS A 178 -1.86 -1.60 22.67
N GLU A 179 -0.67 -1.06 22.88
CA GLU A 179 -0.40 0.36 22.76
C GLU A 179 -0.38 0.85 21.30
N GLY A 180 -0.77 2.09 21.12
CA GLY A 180 -0.73 2.82 19.86
C GLY A 180 -2.09 3.35 19.42
N ASP A 181 -2.09 4.60 18.94
CA ASP A 181 -3.27 5.30 18.41
C ASP A 181 -3.38 5.04 16.88
N PHE A 182 -3.59 3.77 16.53
CA PHE A 182 -3.74 3.37 15.14
C PHE A 182 -5.20 3.21 14.77
N GLN A 183 -5.49 3.27 13.47
CA GLN A 183 -6.81 2.97 12.93
C GLN A 183 -7.21 1.55 13.31
N LYS A 184 -8.45 1.38 13.80
CA LYS A 184 -8.99 0.07 14.17
C LYS A 184 -9.25 -0.79 12.95
N GLY A 185 -9.01 -2.10 13.09
CA GLY A 185 -9.32 -3.11 12.08
C GLY A 185 -10.82 -3.42 12.00
N GLY A 186 -11.18 -4.21 10.99
CA GLY A 186 -12.53 -4.71 10.80
C GLY A 186 -13.33 -4.02 9.70
N ARG A 187 -14.25 -4.78 9.13
CA ARG A 187 -15.18 -4.31 8.09
C ARG A 187 -16.10 -3.22 8.59
N SER A 188 -16.61 -3.35 9.81
CA SER A 188 -17.53 -2.38 10.44
C SER A 188 -16.91 -0.98 10.48
N GLU A 189 -15.67 -0.87 10.92
CA GLU A 189 -14.90 0.37 10.94
C GLU A 189 -14.61 0.87 9.51
N GLY A 190 -14.30 -0.06 8.59
CA GLY A 190 -14.09 0.27 7.17
C GLY A 190 -15.33 0.87 6.52
N LEU A 191 -16.53 0.33 6.78
CA LEU A 191 -17.80 0.86 6.29
C LEU A 191 -18.14 2.21 6.89
N SER A 192 -17.89 2.42 8.18
CA SER A 192 -18.05 3.72 8.83
C SER A 192 -17.18 4.78 8.17
N ASN A 193 -15.89 4.48 7.96
CA ASN A 193 -14.95 5.37 7.27
C ASN A 193 -15.37 5.67 5.82
N LEU A 194 -15.88 4.67 5.09
CA LEU A 194 -16.38 4.84 3.73
C LEU A 194 -17.59 5.79 3.71
N ASN A 195 -18.55 5.55 4.59
CA ASN A 195 -19.77 6.34 4.69
C ASN A 195 -19.48 7.80 5.04
N GLU A 196 -18.66 8.04 6.07
CA GLU A 196 -18.24 9.40 6.44
C GLU A 196 -17.50 10.11 5.31
N PHE A 197 -16.59 9.40 4.64
CA PHE A 197 -15.84 9.97 3.53
C PHE A 197 -16.75 10.36 2.39
N LEU A 198 -17.63 9.48 1.94
CA LEU A 198 -18.54 9.74 0.81
C LEU A 198 -19.56 10.84 1.12
N ASN A 199 -20.01 10.96 2.37
CA ASN A 199 -21.08 11.90 2.73
C ASN A 199 -20.58 13.27 3.22
N SER A 200 -19.32 13.40 3.65
CA SER A 200 -18.81 14.66 4.19
C SER A 200 -17.35 14.95 3.83
N ARG A 201 -16.41 14.10 4.27
CA ARG A 201 -14.96 14.39 4.23
C ARG A 201 -14.39 14.54 2.81
N SER A 202 -15.02 13.95 1.81
CA SER A 202 -14.55 14.00 0.42
C SER A 202 -14.72 15.36 -0.28
N ARG A 203 -15.44 16.32 0.33
CA ARG A 203 -15.71 17.63 -0.32
C ARG A 203 -14.45 18.35 -0.77
N THR A 204 -13.44 18.39 0.08
CA THR A 204 -12.18 19.10 -0.17
C THR A 204 -11.02 18.19 -0.57
N TYR A 205 -11.28 16.88 -0.74
CA TYR A 205 -10.27 15.85 -0.96
C TYR A 205 -9.25 16.22 -2.05
N GLN A 206 -9.70 16.72 -3.21
CA GLN A 206 -8.81 17.07 -4.32
C GLN A 206 -7.81 18.20 -3.99
N PHE A 207 -8.15 19.08 -3.06
CA PHE A 207 -7.34 20.23 -2.67
C PHE A 207 -6.41 19.93 -1.50
N ASP A 208 -6.82 18.97 -0.66
CA ASP A 208 -6.14 18.68 0.60
C ASP A 208 -5.27 17.42 0.55
N ILE A 209 -5.43 16.59 -0.48
CA ILE A 209 -4.74 15.30 -0.59
C ILE A 209 -3.21 15.37 -0.46
N SER A 210 -2.59 16.50 -0.79
CA SER A 210 -1.15 16.72 -0.67
C SER A 210 -0.72 17.39 0.63
N LYS A 211 -1.65 18.02 1.37
CA LYS A 211 -1.37 18.78 2.59
C LYS A 211 -1.37 17.83 3.80
N PRO A 212 -0.25 17.66 4.52
CA PRO A 212 -0.16 16.62 5.55
C PRO A 212 -1.17 16.81 6.69
N GLN A 213 -1.38 18.04 7.18
CA GLN A 213 -2.34 18.34 8.26
C GLN A 213 -3.79 18.14 7.80
N LYS A 214 -4.17 18.69 6.64
CA LYS A 214 -5.56 18.66 6.17
C LYS A 214 -5.99 17.28 5.64
N SER A 215 -5.07 16.55 5.00
CA SER A 215 -5.37 15.23 4.44
C SER A 215 -5.75 14.18 5.49
N VAL A 216 -5.39 14.37 6.76
CA VAL A 216 -5.83 13.50 7.87
C VAL A 216 -7.36 13.46 7.95
N PHE A 217 -8.00 14.61 7.75
CA PHE A 217 -9.45 14.79 7.87
C PHE A 217 -10.19 14.60 6.53
N SER A 218 -9.58 14.95 5.40
CA SER A 218 -10.23 14.92 4.09
C SER A 218 -10.00 13.65 3.28
N SER A 219 -9.10 12.75 3.72
CA SER A 219 -8.83 11.47 3.04
C SER A 219 -9.83 10.39 3.44
N SER A 220 -9.98 9.38 2.57
CA SER A 220 -10.89 8.26 2.83
C SER A 220 -10.47 7.38 3.99
N ARG A 221 -9.17 7.27 4.24
CA ARG A 221 -8.59 6.38 5.26
C ARG A 221 -8.96 4.90 5.05
N LEU A 222 -9.23 4.50 3.79
CA LEU A 222 -9.68 3.15 3.44
C LEU A 222 -8.54 2.20 3.09
N SER A 223 -7.31 2.70 2.95
CA SER A 223 -6.19 1.88 2.50
C SER A 223 -5.88 0.67 3.40
N PRO A 224 -5.95 0.73 4.75
CA PRO A 224 -5.75 -0.47 5.57
C PRO A 224 -6.86 -1.52 5.33
N TYR A 225 -8.11 -1.10 5.20
CA TYR A 225 -9.23 -2.02 4.96
C TYR A 225 -9.18 -2.69 3.59
N LEU A 226 -8.57 -2.03 2.59
CA LEU A 226 -8.29 -2.64 1.29
C LEU A 226 -7.12 -3.62 1.37
N SER A 227 -6.05 -3.28 2.10
CA SER A 227 -4.85 -4.11 2.23
C SER A 227 -5.14 -5.41 2.99
N PHE A 228 -5.99 -5.38 4.03
CA PHE A 228 -6.46 -6.56 4.75
C PHE A 228 -7.73 -7.19 4.15
N GLY A 229 -8.30 -6.58 3.11
CA GLY A 229 -9.46 -7.08 2.40
C GLY A 229 -10.76 -7.04 3.18
N CYS A 230 -10.87 -6.21 4.23
CA CYS A 230 -12.12 -5.97 4.98
C CYS A 230 -13.20 -5.34 4.10
N LEU A 231 -12.80 -4.56 3.09
CA LEU A 231 -13.66 -4.00 2.06
C LEU A 231 -13.20 -4.46 0.68
N SER A 232 -14.15 -4.71 -0.23
CA SER A 232 -13.80 -4.95 -1.62
C SER A 232 -13.67 -3.64 -2.40
N LEU A 233 -12.80 -3.64 -3.39
CA LEU A 233 -12.62 -2.48 -4.26
C LEU A 233 -13.89 -2.20 -5.09
N ARG A 234 -14.61 -3.25 -5.48
CA ARG A 234 -15.86 -3.19 -6.24
C ARG A 234 -16.96 -2.51 -5.41
N GLU A 235 -17.13 -2.93 -4.16
CA GLU A 235 -18.08 -2.32 -3.22
C GLU A 235 -17.80 -0.83 -3.02
N ILE A 236 -16.53 -0.45 -2.80
CA ILE A 236 -16.16 0.96 -2.65
C ILE A 236 -16.49 1.75 -3.92
N ASN A 237 -16.17 1.19 -5.11
CA ASN A 237 -16.43 1.88 -6.37
C ASN A 237 -17.93 2.05 -6.64
N GLN A 238 -18.75 1.04 -6.36
CA GLN A 238 -20.20 1.10 -6.54
C GLN A 238 -20.85 2.16 -5.61
N ASN A 239 -20.43 2.20 -4.34
CA ASN A 239 -20.87 3.25 -3.41
C ASN A 239 -20.43 4.64 -3.86
N LEU A 240 -19.21 4.75 -4.39
CA LEU A 240 -18.68 6.00 -4.94
C LEU A 240 -19.50 6.47 -6.15
N GLU A 241 -19.79 5.60 -7.11
CA GLU A 241 -20.60 5.95 -8.30
C GLU A 241 -22.01 6.35 -7.92
N LYS A 242 -22.64 5.62 -6.99
CA LYS A 242 -23.93 6.01 -6.41
C LYS A 242 -23.88 7.41 -5.79
N ARG A 243 -22.81 7.72 -5.03
CA ARG A 243 -22.67 9.04 -4.43
C ARG A 243 -22.44 10.15 -5.46
N ILE A 244 -21.62 9.90 -6.48
CA ILE A 244 -21.38 10.84 -7.59
C ILE A 244 -22.69 11.23 -8.29
N SER A 245 -23.61 10.28 -8.50
CA SER A 245 -24.91 10.56 -9.13
C SER A 245 -25.84 11.43 -8.27
N GLN A 246 -25.65 11.45 -6.96
CA GLN A 246 -26.46 12.21 -5.99
C GLN A 246 -25.92 13.62 -5.68
N VAL A 247 -24.62 13.85 -5.95
CA VAL A 247 -23.99 15.13 -5.61
C VAL A 247 -24.18 16.13 -6.75
N GLU A 248 -24.84 17.26 -6.48
CA GLU A 248 -25.03 18.35 -7.46
C GLU A 248 -23.82 19.29 -7.52
N ASP A 249 -23.12 19.51 -6.41
CA ASP A 249 -21.93 20.36 -6.32
C ASP A 249 -20.82 19.84 -7.24
N LYS A 250 -20.47 20.62 -8.25
CA LYS A 250 -19.45 20.30 -9.26
C LYS A 250 -18.05 20.11 -8.65
N PHE A 251 -17.71 20.88 -7.61
CA PHE A 251 -16.41 20.78 -6.94
C PHE A 251 -16.31 19.50 -6.13
N TRP A 252 -17.36 19.17 -5.39
CA TRP A 252 -17.42 17.92 -4.66
C TRP A 252 -17.39 16.72 -5.61
N ARG A 253 -18.18 16.75 -6.66
CA ARG A 253 -18.18 15.70 -7.69
C ARG A 253 -16.79 15.47 -8.27
N LYS A 254 -16.03 16.54 -8.54
CA LYS A 254 -14.64 16.45 -9.00
C LYS A 254 -13.71 15.82 -7.96
N SER A 255 -13.90 16.11 -6.67
CA SER A 255 -13.18 15.43 -5.57
C SER A 255 -13.46 13.92 -5.57
N LEU A 256 -14.72 13.51 -5.72
CA LEU A 256 -15.12 12.10 -5.79
C LEU A 256 -14.51 11.40 -7.01
N TYR A 257 -14.53 12.01 -8.21
CA TYR A 257 -13.82 11.47 -9.38
C TYR A 257 -12.31 11.35 -9.16
N THR A 258 -11.71 12.30 -8.46
CA THR A 258 -10.28 12.23 -8.10
C THR A 258 -9.99 11.02 -7.21
N PHE A 259 -10.87 10.72 -6.26
CA PHE A 259 -10.79 9.50 -5.44
C PHE A 259 -10.95 8.23 -6.29
N GLY A 260 -11.94 8.17 -7.18
CA GLY A 260 -12.15 7.01 -8.08
C GLY A 260 -10.91 6.68 -8.92
N ASN A 261 -10.18 7.69 -9.39
CA ASN A 261 -8.91 7.48 -10.07
C ASN A 261 -7.86 6.80 -9.17
N ARG A 262 -7.88 7.04 -7.86
CA ARG A 262 -6.95 6.38 -6.91
C ARG A 262 -7.27 4.90 -6.75
N LEU A 263 -8.53 4.51 -6.77
CA LEU A 263 -8.95 3.10 -6.75
C LEU A 263 -8.39 2.34 -7.96
N LYS A 264 -8.37 2.95 -9.14
CA LYS A 264 -7.74 2.36 -10.32
C LYS A 264 -6.22 2.22 -10.16
N TRP A 265 -5.56 3.24 -9.59
CA TRP A 265 -4.11 3.18 -9.33
C TRP A 265 -3.74 2.10 -8.32
N HIS A 266 -4.60 1.81 -7.34
CA HIS A 266 -4.42 0.70 -6.39
C HIS A 266 -4.14 -0.61 -7.14
N CYS A 267 -5.05 -1.08 -7.97
CA CYS A 267 -4.85 -2.31 -8.75
C CYS A 267 -3.71 -2.20 -9.78
N HIS A 268 -3.45 -1.00 -10.33
CA HIS A 268 -2.36 -0.79 -11.28
C HIS A 268 -0.99 -1.13 -10.68
N PHE A 269 -0.75 -0.76 -9.43
CA PHE A 269 0.52 -1.03 -8.77
C PHE A 269 0.63 -2.48 -8.30
N ILE A 270 -0.44 -3.06 -7.80
CA ILE A 270 -0.47 -4.48 -7.43
C ILE A 270 -0.22 -5.35 -8.67
N GLN A 271 -0.84 -5.02 -9.81
CA GLN A 271 -0.59 -5.72 -11.07
C GLN A 271 0.89 -5.70 -11.50
N LYS A 272 1.68 -4.68 -11.12
CA LYS A 272 3.12 -4.69 -11.43
C LYS A 272 3.87 -5.77 -10.65
N LEU A 273 3.53 -5.97 -9.39
CA LEU A 273 4.12 -7.04 -8.58
C LEU A 273 3.66 -8.41 -9.07
N GLU A 274 2.40 -8.55 -9.49
CA GLU A 274 1.89 -9.76 -10.12
C GLU A 274 2.68 -10.13 -11.39
N ASP A 275 2.90 -9.13 -12.26
CA ASP A 275 3.63 -9.33 -13.52
C ASP A 275 5.15 -9.50 -13.32
N GLU A 276 5.72 -8.96 -12.22
CA GLU A 276 7.17 -8.94 -11.92
C GLU A 276 7.42 -9.05 -10.42
N PRO A 277 7.42 -10.27 -9.85
CA PRO A 277 7.63 -10.47 -8.41
C PRO A 277 8.98 -9.95 -7.89
N LEU A 278 9.99 -9.83 -8.73
CA LEU A 278 11.31 -9.34 -8.34
C LEU A 278 11.35 -7.83 -8.04
N ILE A 279 10.28 -7.09 -8.31
CA ILE A 279 10.16 -5.65 -7.94
C ILE A 279 10.40 -5.44 -6.44
N GLU A 280 10.08 -6.41 -5.59
CA GLU A 280 10.29 -6.29 -4.14
C GLU A 280 11.76 -6.27 -3.71
N SER A 281 12.66 -6.81 -4.53
CA SER A 281 14.05 -7.05 -4.12
C SER A 281 15.10 -6.49 -5.09
N LYS A 282 14.78 -6.34 -6.38
CA LYS A 282 15.71 -5.88 -7.42
C LYS A 282 15.25 -4.58 -8.06
N ASN A 283 16.18 -3.77 -8.52
CA ASN A 283 15.86 -2.59 -9.31
C ASN A 283 15.06 -3.00 -10.56
N LEU A 284 13.97 -2.31 -10.84
CA LEU A 284 13.17 -2.59 -12.03
C LEU A 284 13.99 -2.37 -13.32
N HIS A 285 14.88 -1.38 -13.31
CA HIS A 285 15.82 -1.15 -14.41
C HIS A 285 17.25 -1.51 -13.98
N PRO A 286 17.86 -2.57 -14.52
CA PRO A 286 19.17 -3.11 -14.07
C PRO A 286 20.32 -2.12 -14.13
N ALA A 287 20.26 -1.09 -15.00
CA ALA A 287 21.32 -0.08 -15.07
C ALA A 287 21.55 0.65 -13.72
N TYR A 288 20.63 0.56 -12.78
CA TYR A 288 20.78 1.17 -11.45
C TYR A 288 21.37 0.23 -10.40
N ASP A 289 21.74 -1.02 -10.74
CA ASP A 289 22.25 -2.00 -9.78
C ASP A 289 23.64 -1.62 -9.22
N ASN A 290 24.42 -0.86 -9.99
CA ASN A 290 25.75 -0.42 -9.59
C ASN A 290 25.81 0.98 -8.95
N ILE A 291 24.65 1.61 -8.70
CA ILE A 291 24.54 2.89 -8.00
C ILE A 291 23.79 2.72 -6.69
N ARG A 292 24.31 3.28 -5.61
CA ARG A 292 23.66 3.17 -4.29
C ARG A 292 23.44 1.70 -3.92
N LYS A 293 24.47 0.94 -3.77
CA LYS A 293 24.38 -0.46 -3.38
C LYS A 293 23.89 -0.60 -1.93
N PRO A 294 23.19 -1.70 -1.57
CA PRO A 294 22.74 -1.91 -0.19
C PRO A 294 23.86 -1.87 0.85
N GLU A 295 25.03 -2.39 0.49
CA GLU A 295 26.24 -2.41 1.33
C GLU A 295 26.86 -1.03 1.57
N ASP A 296 26.57 -0.04 0.72
CA ASP A 296 27.07 1.34 0.83
C ASP A 296 26.18 2.20 1.77
N LEU A 297 25.25 1.61 2.50
CA LEU A 297 24.31 2.30 3.38
C LEU A 297 25.06 3.09 4.48
N ASN A 298 24.88 4.40 4.50
CA ASN A 298 25.34 5.22 5.62
C ASN A 298 24.37 5.06 6.80
N VAL A 299 24.80 4.28 7.80
CA VAL A 299 23.99 3.89 8.94
C VAL A 299 23.57 5.08 9.79
N ASP A 300 24.46 6.07 10.00
CA ASP A 300 24.18 7.24 10.85
C ASP A 300 23.09 8.13 10.26
N THR A 301 23.21 8.46 8.96
CA THR A 301 22.19 9.25 8.26
C THR A 301 20.89 8.47 8.08
N PHE A 302 20.96 7.15 7.93
CA PHE A 302 19.79 6.28 7.88
C PHE A 302 19.04 6.24 9.22
N ASN A 303 19.76 6.13 10.33
CA ASN A 303 19.16 6.16 11.69
C ASN A 303 18.54 7.54 11.98
N SER A 304 19.25 8.63 11.67
CA SER A 304 18.70 9.99 11.79
C SER A 304 17.40 10.16 11.02
N TRP A 305 17.33 9.59 9.79
CA TRP A 305 16.11 9.61 8.98
C TRP A 305 15.00 8.73 9.56
N LYS A 306 15.32 7.53 10.04
CA LYS A 306 14.36 6.62 10.70
C LYS A 306 13.70 7.23 11.91
N GLU A 307 14.45 7.98 12.69
CA GLU A 307 14.02 8.56 13.96
C GLU A 307 13.39 9.95 13.79
N GLY A 308 13.49 10.56 12.60
CA GLY A 308 13.02 11.91 12.34
C GLY A 308 13.89 12.98 13.01
N PHE A 309 15.20 12.83 12.87
CA PHE A 309 16.25 13.75 13.33
C PHE A 309 17.22 14.11 12.20
N THR A 310 16.65 14.55 11.06
CA THR A 310 17.46 14.91 9.88
C THR A 310 17.87 16.38 9.84
N GLY A 311 17.25 17.22 10.69
CA GLY A 311 17.40 18.68 10.61
C GLY A 311 16.58 19.33 9.51
N PHE A 312 15.74 18.56 8.80
CA PHE A 312 14.75 19.07 7.84
C PHE A 312 13.34 18.93 8.44
N PRO A 313 12.72 20.03 8.92
CA PRO A 313 11.49 19.98 9.71
C PRO A 313 10.36 19.16 9.10
N MET A 314 10.14 19.27 7.78
CA MET A 314 9.09 18.51 7.11
C MET A 314 9.41 17.02 7.03
N ILE A 315 10.67 16.62 6.85
CA ILE A 315 11.09 15.21 6.87
C ILE A 315 10.86 14.63 8.26
N ASP A 316 11.31 15.34 9.28
CA ASP A 316 11.23 14.91 10.67
C ASP A 316 9.78 14.84 11.15
N ALA A 317 8.98 15.85 10.84
CA ALA A 317 7.54 15.83 11.12
C ALA A 317 6.80 14.67 10.45
N CYS A 318 7.12 14.37 9.19
CA CYS A 318 6.53 13.25 8.46
C CYS A 318 6.90 11.91 9.09
N MET A 319 8.17 11.71 9.45
CA MET A 319 8.62 10.46 10.04
C MET A 319 8.04 10.26 11.44
N ARG A 320 8.09 11.27 12.30
CA ARG A 320 7.52 11.21 13.66
C ARG A 320 6.00 11.01 13.64
N SER A 321 5.30 11.67 12.71
CA SER A 321 3.86 11.45 12.50
C SER A 321 3.58 10.01 12.08
N LEU A 322 4.35 9.46 11.15
CA LEU A 322 4.19 8.10 10.66
C LEU A 322 4.47 7.07 11.75
N ILE A 323 5.52 7.24 12.53
CA ILE A 323 5.84 6.35 13.67
C ILE A 323 4.67 6.32 14.66
N LYS A 324 4.08 7.47 14.97
CA LYS A 324 3.00 7.55 15.96
C LYS A 324 1.66 7.04 15.45
N THR A 325 1.32 7.32 14.17
CA THR A 325 -0.05 7.12 13.65
C THR A 325 -0.20 5.97 12.64
N GLY A 326 0.91 5.46 12.11
CA GLY A 326 0.91 4.44 11.04
C GLY A 326 0.44 4.96 9.68
N TRP A 327 0.22 6.28 9.51
CA TRP A 327 -0.30 6.84 8.27
C TRP A 327 0.20 8.26 8.00
N ILE A 328 0.57 8.49 6.75
CA ILE A 328 0.74 9.83 6.15
C ILE A 328 0.23 9.82 4.71
N ASN A 329 -0.06 10.98 4.14
CA ASN A 329 -0.54 11.09 2.78
C ASN A 329 0.55 10.69 1.76
N PHE A 330 0.12 10.41 0.53
CA PHE A 330 1.02 9.94 -0.52
C PHE A 330 2.16 10.91 -0.85
N ARG A 331 1.91 12.22 -0.83
CA ARG A 331 2.95 13.25 -1.11
C ARG A 331 4.09 13.16 -0.10
N MET A 332 3.77 12.98 1.17
CA MET A 332 4.76 12.87 2.23
C MET A 332 5.50 11.52 2.21
N ARG A 333 4.82 10.42 1.84
CA ARG A 333 5.49 9.12 1.57
C ARG A 333 6.53 9.27 0.47
N ALA A 334 6.16 9.93 -0.63
CA ALA A 334 7.06 10.20 -1.74
C ALA A 334 8.25 11.09 -1.34
N LEU A 335 8.01 12.08 -0.47
CA LEU A 335 9.05 12.95 0.04
C LEU A 335 10.06 12.20 0.92
N LEU A 336 9.59 11.36 1.85
CA LEU A 336 10.46 10.55 2.72
C LEU A 336 11.38 9.64 1.88
N MET A 337 10.80 8.93 0.91
CA MET A 337 11.56 8.01 0.06
C MET A 337 12.53 8.75 -0.89
N SER A 338 12.09 9.90 -1.43
CA SER A 338 12.94 10.76 -2.27
C SER A 338 14.12 11.31 -1.48
N PHE A 339 13.90 11.79 -0.26
CA PHE A 339 14.97 12.31 0.60
C PHE A 339 16.02 11.23 0.90
N HIS A 340 15.57 10.05 1.34
CA HIS A 340 16.47 8.91 1.58
C HIS A 340 17.31 8.55 0.33
N SER A 341 16.67 8.47 -0.83
CA SER A 341 17.33 7.95 -2.03
C SER A 341 18.15 8.98 -2.79
N TYR A 342 17.86 10.28 -2.68
CA TYR A 342 18.57 11.32 -3.41
C TYR A 342 19.42 12.20 -2.51
N ASN A 343 18.89 12.68 -1.38
CA ASN A 343 19.66 13.56 -0.50
C ASN A 343 20.67 12.75 0.34
N LEU A 344 20.25 11.61 0.92
CA LEU A 344 21.18 10.70 1.62
C LEU A 344 21.95 9.79 0.66
N PHE A 345 21.51 9.67 -0.58
CA PHE A 345 22.09 8.88 -1.64
C PHE A 345 22.19 7.38 -1.32
N ASN A 346 21.26 6.84 -0.57
CA ASN A 346 21.21 5.44 -0.15
C ASN A 346 20.39 4.57 -1.10
N HIS A 347 20.60 3.25 -1.04
CA HIS A 347 19.77 2.27 -1.73
C HIS A 347 18.34 2.29 -1.18
N TRP A 348 17.35 2.10 -2.06
CA TRP A 348 15.94 2.22 -1.70
C TRP A 348 15.43 1.12 -0.76
N LYS A 349 15.99 -0.10 -0.85
CA LYS A 349 15.43 -1.28 -0.17
C LYS A 349 15.43 -1.19 1.36
N PRO A 350 16.52 -0.79 2.05
CA PRO A 350 16.49 -0.63 3.51
C PRO A 350 15.41 0.34 4.00
N ALA A 351 15.22 1.46 3.27
CA ALA A 351 14.16 2.41 3.60
C ALA A 351 12.77 1.86 3.32
N ALA A 352 12.60 1.12 2.22
CA ALA A 352 11.34 0.46 1.90
C ALA A 352 10.96 -0.54 2.99
N ASP A 353 11.89 -1.39 3.43
CA ASP A 353 11.62 -2.38 4.48
C ASP A 353 11.24 -1.71 5.80
N TYR A 354 11.95 -0.67 6.21
CA TYR A 354 11.59 0.08 7.40
C TYR A 354 10.22 0.76 7.29
N LEU A 355 9.93 1.43 6.17
CA LEU A 355 8.64 2.08 5.95
C LEU A 355 7.48 1.07 5.89
N ALA A 356 7.72 -0.15 5.40
CA ALA A 356 6.72 -1.22 5.41
C ALA A 356 6.24 -1.52 6.84
N THR A 357 7.14 -1.55 7.82
CA THR A 357 6.79 -1.77 9.23
C THR A 357 5.95 -0.64 9.83
N LEU A 358 6.05 0.56 9.27
CA LEU A 358 5.36 1.74 9.78
C LEU A 358 4.00 1.99 9.11
N PHE A 359 3.84 1.68 7.81
CA PHE A 359 2.58 1.91 7.11
C PHE A 359 1.55 0.85 7.47
N LEU A 360 0.52 1.22 8.26
CA LEU A 360 -0.57 0.31 8.62
C LEU A 360 -1.27 -0.31 7.39
N ASP A 361 -1.26 0.40 6.28
CA ASP A 361 -1.82 0.01 4.99
C ASP A 361 -0.77 -0.63 4.05
N TYR A 362 0.26 -1.28 4.62
CA TYR A 362 1.29 -1.95 3.81
C TYR A 362 0.66 -2.96 2.85
N GLU A 363 0.84 -2.70 1.55
CA GLU A 363 0.45 -3.54 0.43
C GLU A 363 1.67 -3.70 -0.48
N PRO A 364 2.28 -4.89 -0.56
CA PRO A 364 3.57 -5.08 -1.24
C PRO A 364 3.63 -4.54 -2.66
N GLY A 365 2.58 -4.78 -3.46
CA GLY A 365 2.52 -4.34 -4.85
C GLY A 365 2.54 -2.83 -5.01
N ILE A 366 1.83 -2.12 -4.14
CA ILE A 366 1.83 -0.66 -4.12
C ILE A 366 3.16 -0.15 -3.54
N HIS A 367 3.58 -0.70 -2.41
CA HIS A 367 4.72 -0.24 -1.63
C HIS A 367 6.01 -0.29 -2.44
N PHE A 368 6.44 -1.46 -2.89
CA PHE A 368 7.71 -1.61 -3.60
C PHE A 368 7.71 -0.90 -4.96
N SER A 369 6.59 -0.94 -5.68
CA SER A 369 6.43 -0.17 -6.92
C SER A 369 6.60 1.33 -6.71
N GLN A 370 6.07 1.88 -5.62
CA GLN A 370 6.19 3.30 -5.29
C GLN A 370 7.58 3.65 -4.76
N CYS A 371 8.17 2.85 -3.89
CA CYS A 371 9.53 3.06 -3.39
C CYS A 371 10.53 3.17 -4.54
N GLN A 372 10.49 2.25 -5.50
CA GLN A 372 11.34 2.30 -6.68
C GLN A 372 11.05 3.50 -7.58
N MET A 373 9.77 3.86 -7.75
CA MET A 373 9.41 5.04 -8.55
C MET A 373 9.94 6.34 -7.93
N GLN A 374 9.85 6.49 -6.60
CA GLN A 374 10.35 7.67 -5.90
C GLN A 374 11.89 7.70 -5.77
N SER A 375 12.52 6.54 -5.82
CA SER A 375 14.00 6.41 -5.82
C SER A 375 14.63 6.54 -7.21
N GLY A 376 13.79 6.57 -8.27
CA GLY A 376 14.24 6.74 -9.66
C GLY A 376 14.85 5.51 -10.29
N THR A 377 14.62 4.30 -9.76
CA THR A 377 15.19 3.04 -10.25
C THR A 377 14.35 2.31 -11.30
N THR A 378 13.20 2.88 -11.68
CA THR A 378 12.29 2.26 -12.66
C THR A 378 12.70 2.44 -14.12
N GLY A 379 13.52 3.44 -14.43
CA GLY A 379 13.95 3.78 -15.79
C GLY A 379 12.88 4.40 -16.70
N ILE A 380 11.59 4.32 -16.33
CA ILE A 380 10.47 4.76 -17.17
C ILE A 380 9.74 6.02 -16.67
N ASN A 381 10.02 6.43 -15.44
CA ASN A 381 9.41 7.61 -14.87
C ASN A 381 10.32 8.84 -14.97
N THR A 382 9.72 10.03 -15.04
CA THR A 382 10.45 11.28 -14.85
C THR A 382 11.04 11.30 -13.44
N LEU A 383 12.30 11.68 -13.32
CA LEU A 383 12.93 11.84 -12.01
C LEU A 383 12.26 12.97 -11.25
N ARG A 384 11.86 12.67 -10.03
CA ARG A 384 11.23 13.62 -9.12
C ARG A 384 12.05 13.71 -7.85
N VAL A 385 13.05 14.58 -7.88
CA VAL A 385 13.87 14.89 -6.70
C VAL A 385 13.19 16.03 -5.97
N TYR A 386 12.46 15.71 -4.91
CA TYR A 386 11.76 16.71 -4.12
C TYR A 386 12.72 17.50 -3.25
N SER A 387 12.63 18.83 -3.29
CA SER A 387 13.26 19.67 -2.27
C SER A 387 12.44 19.62 -0.98
N PRO A 388 12.98 19.16 0.15
CA PRO A 388 12.24 19.11 1.42
C PRO A 388 11.79 20.51 1.86
N ILE A 389 12.60 21.54 1.62
CA ILE A 389 12.29 22.94 1.96
C ILE A 389 11.11 23.42 1.11
N LYS A 390 11.15 23.23 -0.23
CA LYS A 390 10.05 23.64 -1.10
C LYS A 390 8.77 22.89 -0.78
N GLN A 391 8.83 21.58 -0.53
CA GLN A 391 7.64 20.81 -0.14
C GLN A 391 7.09 21.26 1.21
N SER A 392 7.94 21.66 2.14
CA SER A 392 7.52 22.25 3.42
C SER A 392 6.71 23.52 3.21
N MET A 393 7.25 24.47 2.44
CA MET A 393 6.57 25.74 2.14
C MET A 393 5.26 25.54 1.37
N ASP A 394 5.24 24.64 0.39
CA ASP A 394 4.08 24.42 -0.49
C ASP A 394 2.93 23.67 0.22
N GLN A 395 3.24 22.75 1.14
CA GLN A 395 2.26 21.81 1.71
C GLN A 395 1.87 22.11 3.17
N ASP A 396 2.70 22.87 3.89
CA ASP A 396 2.46 23.31 5.27
C ASP A 396 2.92 24.77 5.47
N PRO A 397 2.39 25.74 4.70
CA PRO A 397 2.91 27.11 4.69
C PRO A 397 2.83 27.81 6.06
N SER A 398 1.88 27.42 6.91
CA SER A 398 1.73 27.93 8.28
C SER A 398 2.60 27.20 9.31
N GLY A 399 3.23 26.08 8.93
CA GLY A 399 4.03 25.25 9.83
C GLY A 399 3.22 24.50 10.90
N GLU A 400 1.90 24.39 10.73
CA GLU A 400 1.03 23.70 11.72
C GLU A 400 1.40 22.24 11.89
N PHE A 401 1.63 21.54 10.79
CA PHE A 401 2.03 20.13 10.81
C PHE A 401 3.41 19.96 11.44
N ILE A 402 4.37 20.82 11.05
CA ILE A 402 5.71 20.83 11.62
C ILE A 402 5.65 21.06 13.13
N LYS A 403 4.98 22.12 13.59
CA LYS A 403 4.87 22.45 15.03
C LYS A 403 4.22 21.32 15.85
N LYS A 404 3.26 20.62 15.27
CA LYS A 404 2.60 19.48 15.91
C LYS A 404 3.56 18.32 16.16
N TRP A 405 4.43 18.00 15.19
CA TRP A 405 5.24 16.78 15.22
C TRP A 405 6.72 17.01 15.56
N VAL A 406 7.16 18.27 15.55
CA VAL A 406 8.48 18.73 15.96
C VAL A 406 8.32 19.79 17.04
N PRO A 407 8.03 19.39 18.30
CA PRO A 407 7.75 20.31 19.39
C PRO A 407 8.88 21.32 19.66
N GLU A 408 10.12 20.95 19.31
CA GLU A 408 11.30 21.81 19.40
C GLU A 408 11.17 23.10 18.57
N LEU A 409 10.29 23.08 17.56
CA LEU A 409 10.05 24.24 16.67
C LEU A 409 8.75 25.01 16.97
N LYS A 410 8.06 24.72 18.06
CA LYS A 410 6.73 25.31 18.35
C LYS A 410 6.77 26.83 18.42
N ASP A 411 7.88 27.40 18.97
CA ASP A 411 8.06 28.84 19.18
C ASP A 411 8.80 29.54 18.03
N VAL A 412 9.19 28.80 16.99
CA VAL A 412 9.85 29.34 15.80
C VAL A 412 8.82 30.05 14.92
N SER A 413 9.21 31.21 14.36
CA SER A 413 8.33 32.00 13.48
C SER A 413 7.96 31.24 12.21
N ILE A 414 6.81 31.58 11.59
CA ILE A 414 6.37 31.01 10.33
C ILE A 414 7.40 31.23 9.21
N ASN A 415 8.11 32.35 9.23
CA ASN A 415 9.12 32.67 8.23
C ASN A 415 10.37 31.78 8.32
N ASP A 416 10.70 31.33 9.53
CA ASP A 416 11.90 30.57 9.81
C ASP A 416 11.67 29.05 9.91
N ILE A 417 10.43 28.61 10.11
CA ILE A 417 10.11 27.23 10.47
C ILE A 417 10.51 26.21 9.39
N HIS A 418 10.61 26.64 8.14
CA HIS A 418 11.02 25.76 7.03
C HIS A 418 12.53 25.63 6.87
N THR A 419 13.30 26.56 7.47
CA THR A 419 14.76 26.61 7.43
C THR A 419 15.31 27.11 8.76
N PRO A 420 15.01 26.47 9.90
CA PRO A 420 15.31 26.98 11.24
C PRO A 420 16.80 27.13 11.52
N TRP A 421 17.66 26.41 10.81
CA TRP A 421 19.12 26.54 10.94
C TRP A 421 19.67 27.90 10.45
N LEU A 422 18.87 28.69 9.75
CA LEU A 422 19.20 30.07 9.37
C LEU A 422 18.75 31.09 10.42
N SER A 423 17.97 30.68 11.42
CA SER A 423 17.43 31.55 12.47
C SER A 423 18.32 31.52 13.71
N GLN A 424 18.38 32.66 14.42
CA GLN A 424 19.05 32.75 15.72
C GLN A 424 18.27 32.01 16.85
N LYS A 425 16.98 31.71 16.65
CA LYS A 425 16.08 31.08 17.64
C LYS A 425 16.02 29.54 17.52
N LYS A 426 16.99 28.92 16.90
CA LYS A 426 17.01 27.45 16.65
C LYS A 426 17.48 26.59 17.84
N GLU A 427 17.70 27.13 19.02
CA GLU A 427 18.49 26.59 20.14
C GLU A 427 18.27 25.10 20.50
N LYS A 428 17.13 24.53 20.13
CA LYS A 428 16.77 23.14 20.48
C LYS A 428 16.67 22.18 19.27
N TYR A 429 16.82 22.68 18.04
CA TYR A 429 16.66 21.86 16.86
C TYR A 429 18.00 21.64 16.14
N ILE A 430 18.23 20.42 15.69
CA ILE A 430 19.49 20.00 15.08
C ILE A 430 19.74 20.67 13.72
N ASN A 431 21.00 20.77 13.33
CA ASN A 431 21.37 21.22 11.98
C ASN A 431 21.05 20.13 10.93
N PRO A 432 20.82 20.51 9.67
CA PRO A 432 20.69 19.56 8.57
C PRO A 432 21.86 18.61 8.46
N ILE A 433 21.59 17.30 8.38
CA ILE A 433 22.61 16.24 8.27
C ILE A 433 23.28 16.18 6.89
N VAL A 434 22.71 16.88 5.89
CA VAL A 434 23.26 17.00 4.54
C VAL A 434 23.03 18.39 3.97
N ASP A 435 23.90 18.83 3.04
CA ASP A 435 23.59 20.00 2.19
C ASP A 435 22.54 19.62 1.14
N GLU A 436 21.35 20.23 1.22
CA GLU A 436 20.20 19.92 0.33
C GLU A 436 20.53 20.17 -1.14
N LYS A 437 21.14 21.33 -1.44
CA LYS A 437 21.41 21.71 -2.84
C LYS A 437 22.53 20.85 -3.44
N GLY A 438 23.61 20.64 -2.71
CA GLY A 438 24.75 19.84 -3.15
C GLY A 438 24.39 18.37 -3.33
N SER A 439 23.72 17.77 -2.36
CA SER A 439 23.28 16.37 -2.41
C SER A 439 22.33 16.11 -3.57
N ARG A 440 21.35 17.00 -3.79
CA ARG A 440 20.41 16.92 -4.92
C ARG A 440 21.12 17.04 -6.27
N LYS A 441 22.07 17.99 -6.39
CA LYS A 441 22.87 18.17 -7.63
C LYS A 441 23.70 16.93 -7.93
N ARG A 442 24.36 16.36 -6.91
CA ARG A 442 25.12 15.11 -7.01
C ARG A 442 24.23 13.97 -7.51
N ALA A 443 23.08 13.73 -6.87
CA ALA A 443 22.17 12.64 -7.23
C ALA A 443 21.67 12.76 -8.67
N LEU A 444 21.29 13.96 -9.12
CA LEU A 444 20.86 14.20 -10.49
C LEU A 444 21.98 13.95 -11.49
N TYR A 445 23.21 14.34 -11.16
CA TYR A 445 24.38 14.11 -12.02
C TYR A 445 24.65 12.62 -12.19
N GLU A 446 24.75 11.86 -11.10
CA GLU A 446 25.03 10.41 -11.11
C GLU A 446 23.97 9.64 -11.91
N ILE A 447 22.70 9.95 -11.68
CA ILE A 447 21.60 9.30 -12.41
C ILE A 447 21.60 9.68 -13.90
N ALA A 448 21.97 10.91 -14.23
CA ALA A 448 22.08 11.33 -15.62
C ALA A 448 23.20 10.58 -16.38
N GLN A 449 24.31 10.23 -15.72
CA GLN A 449 25.35 9.42 -16.35
C GLN A 449 24.84 8.03 -16.72
N ILE A 450 24.11 7.36 -15.79
CA ILE A 450 23.52 6.03 -16.06
C ILE A 450 22.59 6.05 -17.27
N ARG A 451 21.81 7.11 -17.43
CA ARG A 451 20.86 7.24 -18.54
C ARG A 451 21.50 7.43 -19.91
N LYS A 452 22.81 7.69 -19.97
CA LYS A 452 23.58 7.80 -21.20
C LYS A 452 24.03 6.46 -21.80
N TYR A 453 23.98 5.35 -21.02
CA TYR A 453 24.36 4.04 -21.52
C TYR A 453 23.52 3.62 -22.74
N ASN A 454 24.16 3.01 -23.73
CA ASN A 454 23.54 2.71 -25.02
C ASN A 454 22.26 1.87 -24.94
N ASP A 455 22.22 0.90 -24.03
CA ASP A 455 21.06 0.00 -23.86
C ASP A 455 19.98 0.53 -22.92
N PHE A 456 20.20 1.68 -22.25
CA PHE A 456 19.26 2.21 -21.28
C PHE A 456 17.87 2.43 -21.89
N LYS A 457 17.78 3.10 -23.04
CA LYS A 457 16.51 3.40 -23.72
C LYS A 457 15.78 2.14 -24.17
N LYS A 458 16.51 1.14 -24.66
CA LYS A 458 15.97 -0.15 -25.13
C LYS A 458 15.34 -0.92 -23.95
N THR A 459 16.05 -1.00 -22.82
CA THR A 459 15.57 -1.62 -21.59
C THR A 459 14.38 -0.86 -21.02
N SER A 460 14.45 0.48 -20.95
CA SER A 460 13.33 1.33 -20.51
C SER A 460 12.07 1.10 -21.35
N LYS A 461 12.20 0.90 -22.67
CA LYS A 461 11.05 0.59 -23.54
C LYS A 461 10.42 -0.76 -23.16
N LYS A 462 11.21 -1.81 -22.96
CA LYS A 462 10.71 -3.12 -22.52
C LYS A 462 9.95 -3.01 -21.18
N ILE A 463 10.52 -2.28 -20.21
CA ILE A 463 9.90 -2.04 -18.91
C ILE A 463 8.59 -1.25 -19.08
N TYR A 464 8.56 -0.23 -19.93
CA TYR A 464 7.36 0.54 -20.23
C TYR A 464 6.27 -0.34 -20.87
N ASP A 465 6.65 -1.21 -21.81
CA ASP A 465 5.72 -2.12 -22.48
C ASP A 465 5.09 -3.11 -21.48
N LYS A 466 5.83 -3.53 -20.47
CA LYS A 466 5.35 -4.45 -19.42
C LYS A 466 4.56 -3.74 -18.30
N HIS A 467 5.00 -2.56 -17.85
CA HIS A 467 4.53 -1.92 -16.60
C HIS A 467 3.94 -0.52 -16.77
N GLY A 468 4.13 0.11 -17.93
CA GLY A 468 3.69 1.48 -18.16
C GLY A 468 2.17 1.63 -18.07
N SER A 469 1.71 2.78 -17.54
CA SER A 469 0.30 3.15 -17.63
C SER A 469 -0.05 3.46 -19.08
N ARG A 470 -1.14 2.87 -19.57
CA ARG A 470 -1.68 3.13 -20.91
C ARG A 470 -2.67 4.31 -20.90
N ASN A 471 -2.37 5.33 -20.09
CA ASN A 471 -3.17 6.55 -20.09
C ASN A 471 -2.87 7.35 -21.34
N ASN A 472 -3.73 7.22 -22.30
CA ASN A 472 -4.14 8.05 -23.44
C ASN A 472 -3.10 8.90 -24.21
N THR A 473 -3.32 8.87 -25.52
CA THR A 473 -2.98 9.83 -26.59
C THR A 473 -2.87 11.31 -26.18
N GLN A 474 -3.56 11.78 -25.17
CA GLN A 474 -3.40 13.13 -24.61
C GLN A 474 -2.08 13.33 -23.87
N ASP A 475 -1.60 12.34 -23.10
CA ASP A 475 -0.30 12.38 -22.43
C ASP A 475 0.85 12.28 -23.44
N GLN A 476 0.68 11.54 -24.54
CA GLN A 476 1.64 11.51 -25.64
C GLN A 476 1.72 12.87 -26.38
N ARG A 477 0.58 13.52 -26.62
CA ARG A 477 0.51 14.87 -27.21
C ARG A 477 1.10 15.93 -26.28
N ARG A 478 0.86 15.81 -24.96
CA ARG A 478 1.42 16.69 -23.95
C ARG A 478 2.93 16.52 -23.81
N ARG A 479 3.45 15.28 -23.80
CA ARG A 479 4.88 14.96 -23.82
C ARG A 479 5.58 15.44 -25.10
N GLN A 480 4.94 15.32 -26.25
CA GLN A 480 5.46 15.88 -27.49
C GLN A 480 5.49 17.40 -27.50
N LYS A 481 4.53 18.04 -26.82
CA LYS A 481 4.48 19.49 -26.64
C LYS A 481 5.55 19.97 -25.63
N GLU A 482 5.72 19.25 -24.51
CA GLU A 482 6.75 19.50 -23.48
C GLU A 482 8.17 19.27 -24.01
N MET A 483 8.38 18.31 -24.94
CA MET A 483 9.68 18.12 -25.62
C MET A 483 9.99 19.23 -26.64
N LYS A 484 9.00 20.03 -27.07
CA LYS A 484 9.15 21.14 -28.00
C LYS A 484 9.30 22.50 -27.31
N LEU A 485 9.12 22.59 -25.98
CA LEU A 485 9.30 23.82 -25.22
C LEU A 485 10.79 24.02 -24.87
N PRO A 486 11.28 25.26 -24.89
CA PRO A 486 12.65 25.59 -24.47
C PRO A 486 12.90 25.18 -23.01
N LYS A 487 14.10 24.75 -22.69
CA LYS A 487 14.49 24.22 -21.36
C LYS A 487 14.19 25.17 -20.16
N SER A 488 14.01 26.47 -20.40
CA SER A 488 13.68 27.46 -19.38
C SER A 488 12.24 27.42 -18.89
N GLU A 489 11.29 26.88 -19.68
CA GLU A 489 9.87 26.81 -19.31
C GLU A 489 9.45 25.47 -18.67
N GLN A 490 10.33 24.46 -18.72
CA GLN A 490 10.07 23.15 -18.10
C GLN A 490 10.13 23.15 -16.57
N LEU A 491 10.66 24.21 -15.96
CA LEU A 491 10.82 24.34 -14.50
C LEU A 491 9.61 24.96 -13.78
N THR A 492 8.61 25.47 -14.50
CA THR A 492 7.47 26.23 -13.94
C THR A 492 6.11 25.51 -14.02
N LEU A 493 6.02 24.30 -14.58
CA LEU A 493 4.77 23.59 -14.82
C LEU A 493 4.49 22.38 -13.89
N PHE A 494 4.93 22.48 -12.60
CA PHE A 494 4.51 21.46 -11.60
C PHE A 494 4.26 22.08 -10.23
#